data_424c56691bc81b6a9ac9c4b145608c43
#
_entry.id   424c56691bc81b6a9ac9c4b145608c43
#
_cell.length_a   1.000
_cell.length_b   1.000
_cell.length_c   1.000
_cell.angle_alpha   90.00
_cell.angle_beta   90.00
_cell.angle_gamma   90.00
#
_symmetry.space_group_name_H-M   'P 1'
#
loop_
_entity.id
_entity.type
_entity.pdbx_description
1 polymer ?
#
loop_
_entity_poly.entity_id
_entity_poly.type
_entity_poly.pdbx_seq_one_letter_code
_entity_poly.pdbx_strand_id
1 'polypeptide(L)'
;MPTVREVTYDLFRKHGMTRMFGNPGSTELPMLQDFPDDFEYVLGLQEAAVVGMADGHAQVTGRPALVNLHTAPGLGNAVGALFNAQANHSPVVVTVGNQTRSLMTVQANLTNRDAVRVPDPFVKYTYEPPRAEDVPLAIAHAIHLATLPPCGPVMISIPMDDWDVEMDASDAAHIINRNVSGRATADPASVVDLSERIKAAKNPIAVAGPDIDAAGAWEEMVALSENQNLGVWACPAPGGGRLGFPESHPHWRGVLPPAIGPVSQTLEGHDLILVVGMSVFPYYPNLAGPLLPEGAELVQITSDPDEAARAPMGDAIVADVKLTLAALLEQLDGTKREAPPAWPGPTRMEDSDTISGSVVCSILKEHLPEDAIIVLESPSSTLALRNQLRISKPNSYFFGCGGGLGFGLSAAVGIQIAEPDRPVVCVLGEGSVQYAVTAFWTAAAYNVPVTFLILRNEEYAILKWFAEIEQVTGSPGLDLPALETARIAAGYGIESRTAGTADEVDKELAEALADSKPRLVEVPVQPGMNLF
;
A
#
# COMPACT_ATOMS: atom_id res chain seq x y z
N MET A 1 1.02 -39.19 14.44
CA MET A 1 0.24 -37.97 14.60
C MET A 1 0.82 -36.92 13.66
N PRO A 2 0.05 -35.94 13.19
CA PRO A 2 0.62 -34.89 12.36
C PRO A 2 1.61 -34.05 13.20
N THR A 3 2.64 -33.52 12.55
CA THR A 3 3.56 -32.59 13.18
C THR A 3 3.01 -31.16 13.17
N VAL A 4 3.54 -30.30 14.05
CA VAL A 4 3.25 -28.85 14.06
C VAL A 4 3.47 -28.23 12.69
N ARG A 5 4.53 -28.62 11.97
CA ARG A 5 4.85 -28.18 10.60
C ARG A 5 3.72 -28.55 9.64
N GLU A 6 3.32 -29.81 9.58
CA GLU A 6 2.26 -30.29 8.67
C GLU A 6 0.93 -29.57 8.91
N VAL A 7 0.51 -29.43 10.17
CA VAL A 7 -0.72 -28.71 10.55
C VAL A 7 -0.64 -27.22 10.18
N THR A 8 0.53 -26.61 10.31
CA THR A 8 0.74 -25.20 9.93
C THR A 8 0.63 -25.01 8.42
N TYR A 9 1.23 -25.90 7.60
CA TYR A 9 1.07 -25.84 6.15
C TYR A 9 -0.39 -26.06 5.71
N ASP A 10 -1.13 -26.96 6.35
CA ASP A 10 -2.56 -27.15 6.08
C ASP A 10 -3.38 -25.89 6.43
N LEU A 11 -3.02 -25.21 7.51
CA LEU A 11 -3.63 -23.93 7.88
C LEU A 11 -3.35 -22.85 6.82
N PHE A 12 -2.11 -22.74 6.33
CA PHE A 12 -1.76 -21.83 5.26
C PHE A 12 -2.52 -22.11 3.96
N ARG A 13 -2.65 -23.40 3.56
CA ARG A 13 -3.47 -23.82 2.39
C ARG A 13 -4.90 -23.34 2.50
N LYS A 14 -5.51 -23.55 3.68
CA LYS A 14 -6.89 -23.12 3.92
C LYS A 14 -7.10 -21.62 3.72
N HIS A 15 -6.11 -20.82 4.08
CA HIS A 15 -6.18 -19.35 3.93
C HIS A 15 -5.62 -18.83 2.61
N GLY A 16 -5.26 -19.74 1.66
CA GLY A 16 -4.72 -19.38 0.36
C GLY A 16 -3.32 -18.78 0.41
N MET A 17 -2.57 -19.06 1.47
CA MET A 17 -1.21 -18.55 1.73
C MET A 17 -0.15 -19.55 1.23
N THR A 18 -0.28 -20.02 -0.02
CA THR A 18 0.64 -21.01 -0.61
C THR A 18 1.89 -20.38 -1.23
N ARG A 19 2.04 -19.06 -1.15
CA ARG A 19 3.25 -18.34 -1.53
C ARG A 19 3.89 -17.74 -0.30
N MET A 20 5.17 -18.08 -0.07
CA MET A 20 5.96 -17.61 1.05
C MET A 20 7.07 -16.68 0.57
N PHE A 21 7.03 -15.43 0.98
CA PHE A 21 8.12 -14.49 0.77
C PHE A 21 9.11 -14.61 1.93
N GLY A 22 10.41 -14.74 1.65
CA GLY A 22 11.35 -14.98 2.72
C GLY A 22 12.80 -14.69 2.40
N ASN A 23 13.59 -14.59 3.47
CA ASN A 23 15.05 -14.64 3.47
C ASN A 23 15.46 -15.54 4.65
N PRO A 24 15.73 -16.85 4.40
CA PRO A 24 15.88 -17.82 5.47
C PRO A 24 17.26 -17.76 6.09
N GLY A 25 17.32 -18.08 7.40
CA GLY A 25 18.55 -18.43 8.08
C GLY A 25 18.46 -19.86 8.64
N SER A 26 19.38 -20.22 9.53
CA SER A 26 19.46 -21.57 10.07
C SER A 26 18.25 -21.96 10.93
N THR A 27 17.61 -21.00 11.56
CA THR A 27 16.44 -21.24 12.45
C THR A 27 15.14 -21.49 11.68
N GLU A 28 15.10 -21.16 10.40
CA GLU A 28 13.95 -21.40 9.52
C GLU A 28 14.03 -22.75 8.79
N LEU A 29 15.23 -23.36 8.71
CA LEU A 29 15.42 -24.62 7.97
C LEU A 29 14.48 -25.75 8.42
N PRO A 30 14.18 -25.96 9.72
CA PRO A 30 13.23 -26.99 10.12
C PRO A 30 11.80 -26.75 9.62
N MET A 31 11.35 -25.49 9.51
CA MET A 31 10.08 -25.16 8.87
C MET A 31 10.09 -25.50 7.39
N LEU A 32 11.20 -25.22 6.71
CA LEU A 32 11.36 -25.39 5.25
C LEU A 32 11.74 -26.82 4.84
N GLN A 33 11.98 -27.71 5.80
CA GLN A 33 12.26 -29.11 5.51
C GLN A 33 11.05 -29.76 4.81
N ASP A 34 11.33 -30.58 3.78
CA ASP A 34 10.30 -31.24 2.98
C ASP A 34 9.22 -30.23 2.49
N PHE A 35 9.69 -29.08 1.98
CA PHE A 35 8.84 -27.97 1.52
C PHE A 35 7.79 -28.47 0.53
N PRO A 36 6.48 -28.25 0.77
CA PRO A 36 5.44 -28.86 -0.05
C PRO A 36 5.44 -28.37 -1.51
N ASP A 37 5.25 -29.28 -2.46
CA ASP A 37 5.29 -28.99 -3.91
C ASP A 37 4.20 -27.97 -4.36
N ASP A 38 3.12 -27.82 -3.59
CA ASP A 38 2.04 -26.87 -3.85
C ASP A 38 2.33 -25.46 -3.27
N PHE A 39 3.49 -25.26 -2.62
CA PHE A 39 3.95 -23.98 -2.16
C PHE A 39 5.06 -23.42 -3.05
N GLU A 40 5.07 -22.11 -3.18
CA GLU A 40 6.13 -21.35 -3.85
C GLU A 40 6.90 -20.53 -2.83
N TYR A 41 8.23 -20.65 -2.83
CA TYR A 41 9.10 -19.81 -2.01
C TYR A 41 9.71 -18.70 -2.87
N VAL A 42 9.37 -17.44 -2.56
CA VAL A 42 9.92 -16.25 -3.23
C VAL A 42 11.04 -15.68 -2.36
N LEU A 43 12.28 -15.90 -2.79
CA LEU A 43 13.45 -15.40 -2.09
C LEU A 43 13.65 -13.91 -2.35
N GLY A 44 13.77 -13.12 -1.29
CA GLY A 44 14.31 -11.77 -1.32
C GLY A 44 15.66 -11.70 -0.62
N LEU A 45 16.60 -10.87 -1.09
CA LEU A 45 17.95 -10.79 -0.54
C LEU A 45 18.08 -9.81 0.65
N GLN A 46 16.97 -9.18 1.04
CA GLN A 46 16.90 -8.26 2.18
C GLN A 46 15.45 -8.22 2.71
N GLU A 47 15.29 -8.26 4.01
CA GLU A 47 14.01 -8.53 4.67
C GLU A 47 12.97 -7.40 4.51
N ALA A 48 13.39 -6.14 4.41
CA ALA A 48 12.46 -5.06 4.09
C ALA A 48 11.87 -5.21 2.68
N ALA A 49 12.69 -5.65 1.71
CA ALA A 49 12.20 -5.96 0.37
C ALA A 49 11.25 -7.17 0.37
N VAL A 50 11.53 -8.19 1.20
CA VAL A 50 10.63 -9.36 1.39
C VAL A 50 9.26 -8.92 1.89
N VAL A 51 9.22 -8.11 2.96
CA VAL A 51 7.96 -7.59 3.52
C VAL A 51 7.25 -6.67 2.53
N GLY A 52 7.98 -5.81 1.81
CA GLY A 52 7.39 -4.94 0.78
C GLY A 52 6.76 -5.72 -0.38
N MET A 53 7.36 -6.85 -0.82
CA MET A 53 6.74 -7.75 -1.81
C MET A 53 5.45 -8.37 -1.26
N ALA A 54 5.48 -8.86 -0.02
CA ALA A 54 4.31 -9.43 0.64
C ALA A 54 3.19 -8.39 0.83
N ASP A 55 3.55 -7.15 1.17
CA ASP A 55 2.62 -6.02 1.30
C ASP A 55 1.91 -5.74 -0.03
N GLY A 56 2.65 -5.57 -1.12
CA GLY A 56 2.05 -5.38 -2.45
C GLY A 56 1.16 -6.55 -2.88
N HIS A 57 1.61 -7.79 -2.63
CA HIS A 57 0.82 -9.00 -2.90
C HIS A 57 -0.49 -9.03 -2.09
N ALA A 58 -0.43 -8.71 -0.79
CA ALA A 58 -1.60 -8.68 0.08
C ALA A 58 -2.60 -7.59 -0.35
N GLN A 59 -2.11 -6.42 -0.72
CA GLN A 59 -2.96 -5.31 -1.16
C GLN A 59 -3.75 -5.66 -2.43
N VAL A 60 -3.10 -6.18 -3.45
CA VAL A 60 -3.77 -6.45 -4.74
C VAL A 60 -4.70 -7.65 -4.68
N THR A 61 -4.36 -8.67 -3.87
CA THR A 61 -5.20 -9.88 -3.72
C THR A 61 -6.32 -9.72 -2.70
N GLY A 62 -6.21 -8.76 -1.77
CA GLY A 62 -7.09 -8.66 -0.61
C GLY A 62 -7.01 -9.87 0.34
N ARG A 63 -5.92 -10.65 0.28
CA ARG A 63 -5.70 -11.89 1.05
C ARG A 63 -4.44 -11.78 1.90
N PRO A 64 -4.34 -12.55 3.01
CA PRO A 64 -3.13 -12.55 3.82
C PRO A 64 -1.93 -13.09 3.03
N ALA A 65 -0.80 -12.38 3.12
CA ALA A 65 0.47 -12.81 2.55
C ALA A 65 1.39 -13.39 3.64
N LEU A 66 2.09 -14.48 3.33
CA LEU A 66 2.99 -15.17 4.24
C LEU A 66 4.43 -14.67 4.07
N VAL A 67 5.05 -14.29 5.19
CA VAL A 67 6.44 -13.88 5.27
C VAL A 67 7.19 -14.77 6.25
N ASN A 68 8.43 -15.17 5.91
CA ASN A 68 9.31 -15.92 6.77
C ASN A 68 10.67 -15.21 6.92
N LEU A 69 11.05 -14.85 8.14
CA LEU A 69 12.24 -14.05 8.44
C LEU A 69 13.15 -14.73 9.49
N HIS A 70 14.46 -14.40 9.41
CA HIS A 70 15.47 -14.93 10.29
C HIS A 70 15.64 -14.12 11.59
N THR A 71 15.27 -14.68 12.70
CA THR A 71 15.49 -14.22 14.08
C THR A 71 15.48 -12.67 14.28
N ALA A 72 16.31 -12.14 15.17
CA ALA A 72 16.40 -10.70 15.43
C ALA A 72 16.97 -9.88 14.26
N PRO A 73 18.06 -10.29 13.55
CA PRO A 73 18.60 -9.49 12.46
C PRO A 73 17.63 -9.34 11.30
N GLY A 74 16.99 -10.42 10.84
CA GLY A 74 16.03 -10.35 9.75
C GLY A 74 14.77 -9.58 10.12
N LEU A 75 14.21 -9.82 11.30
CA LEU A 75 13.07 -9.07 11.80
C LEU A 75 13.41 -7.58 11.98
N GLY A 76 14.60 -7.26 12.51
CA GLY A 76 15.07 -5.89 12.69
C GLY A 76 15.19 -5.13 11.37
N ASN A 77 15.70 -5.79 10.31
CA ASN A 77 15.78 -5.21 8.96
C ASN A 77 14.40 -4.93 8.34
N ALA A 78 13.36 -5.67 8.76
CA ALA A 78 12.01 -5.58 8.21
C ALA A 78 11.11 -4.51 8.88
N VAL A 79 11.49 -3.97 10.05
CA VAL A 79 10.61 -3.11 10.88
C VAL A 79 10.06 -1.91 10.12
N GLY A 80 10.89 -1.23 9.31
CA GLY A 80 10.42 -0.10 8.50
C GLY A 80 9.40 -0.50 7.43
N ALA A 81 9.52 -1.70 6.85
CA ALA A 81 8.55 -2.22 5.88
C ALA A 81 7.26 -2.69 6.58
N LEU A 82 7.34 -3.20 7.81
CA LEU A 82 6.16 -3.53 8.62
C LEU A 82 5.37 -2.27 8.99
N PHE A 83 6.04 -1.14 9.27
CA PHE A 83 5.38 0.16 9.44
C PHE A 83 4.58 0.57 8.19
N ASN A 84 5.15 0.41 6.98
CA ASN A 84 4.40 0.65 5.74
C ASN A 84 3.20 -0.30 5.60
N ALA A 85 3.39 -1.60 5.83
CA ALA A 85 2.32 -2.58 5.74
C ALA A 85 1.17 -2.29 6.74
N GLN A 86 1.49 -1.78 7.94
CA GLN A 86 0.49 -1.32 8.90
C GLN A 86 -0.30 -0.12 8.37
N ALA A 87 0.40 0.90 7.87
CA ALA A 87 -0.23 2.10 7.30
C ALA A 87 -1.05 1.81 6.04
N ASN A 88 -0.71 0.76 5.29
CA ASN A 88 -1.43 0.28 4.12
C ASN A 88 -2.62 -0.64 4.48
N HIS A 89 -2.84 -0.94 5.74
CA HIS A 89 -3.81 -1.94 6.20
C HIS A 89 -3.62 -3.31 5.54
N SER A 90 -2.37 -3.73 5.31
CA SER A 90 -2.05 -4.96 4.60
C SER A 90 -1.99 -6.16 5.53
N PRO A 91 -2.76 -7.23 5.29
CA PRO A 91 -2.75 -8.43 6.12
C PRO A 91 -1.49 -9.27 5.84
N VAL A 92 -0.37 -8.91 6.43
CA VAL A 92 0.89 -9.63 6.32
C VAL A 92 1.11 -10.50 7.57
N VAL A 93 1.28 -11.80 7.38
CA VAL A 93 1.54 -12.77 8.46
C VAL A 93 3.00 -13.16 8.45
N VAL A 94 3.74 -12.73 9.47
CA VAL A 94 5.17 -12.95 9.59
C VAL A 94 5.47 -14.08 10.58
N THR A 95 6.17 -15.09 10.12
CA THR A 95 6.82 -16.10 10.97
C THR A 95 8.30 -15.77 11.13
N VAL A 96 8.81 -15.83 12.34
CA VAL A 96 10.22 -15.54 12.64
C VAL A 96 10.78 -16.70 13.44
N GLY A 97 11.88 -17.30 12.99
CA GLY A 97 12.54 -18.35 13.72
C GLY A 97 13.19 -17.85 15.01
N ASN A 98 13.32 -18.73 15.98
CA ASN A 98 14.08 -18.50 17.20
C ASN A 98 14.98 -19.72 17.48
N GLN A 99 15.91 -19.58 18.41
CA GLN A 99 16.79 -20.67 18.85
C GLN A 99 15.96 -21.80 19.50
N THR A 100 16.52 -23.02 19.56
CA THR A 100 15.87 -24.14 20.27
C THR A 100 15.55 -23.77 21.73
N ARG A 101 14.42 -24.24 22.22
CA ARG A 101 13.92 -23.92 23.58
C ARG A 101 14.94 -24.17 24.67
N SER A 102 15.70 -25.28 24.56
CA SER A 102 16.74 -25.64 25.53
C SER A 102 17.91 -24.65 25.58
N LEU A 103 18.22 -23.97 24.49
CA LEU A 103 19.34 -23.04 24.38
C LEU A 103 18.92 -21.57 24.59
N MET A 104 17.62 -21.27 24.54
CA MET A 104 17.12 -19.90 24.76
C MET A 104 17.47 -19.40 26.18
N THR A 105 17.39 -20.24 27.17
CA THR A 105 17.70 -19.86 28.56
C THR A 105 19.15 -19.42 28.76
N VAL A 106 20.08 -20.01 28.03
CA VAL A 106 21.51 -19.64 28.07
C VAL A 106 21.88 -18.56 27.05
N GLN A 107 20.88 -18.05 26.33
CA GLN A 107 21.05 -17.04 25.31
C GLN A 107 22.13 -17.42 24.26
N ALA A 108 22.06 -18.67 23.79
CA ALA A 108 22.94 -19.13 22.71
C ALA A 108 22.83 -18.21 21.48
N ASN A 109 23.84 -18.25 20.60
CA ASN A 109 23.87 -17.43 19.38
C ASN A 109 22.56 -17.57 18.60
N LEU A 110 22.04 -16.48 18.04
CA LEU A 110 20.76 -16.36 17.34
C LEU A 110 19.51 -16.46 18.23
N THR A 111 19.62 -16.47 19.54
CA THR A 111 18.46 -16.31 20.42
C THR A 111 17.90 -14.90 20.30
N ASN A 112 16.63 -14.80 19.92
CA ASN A 112 15.88 -13.54 19.97
C ASN A 112 15.06 -13.51 21.27
N ARG A 113 15.65 -13.01 22.35
CA ARG A 113 15.05 -13.00 23.69
C ARG A 113 13.76 -12.19 23.78
N ASP A 114 13.73 -11.07 23.04
CA ASP A 114 12.63 -10.12 23.07
C ASP A 114 11.93 -10.05 21.69
N ALA A 115 11.79 -11.22 21.02
CA ALA A 115 11.25 -11.31 19.65
C ALA A 115 9.95 -10.54 19.46
N VAL A 116 9.01 -10.69 20.40
CA VAL A 116 7.69 -10.06 20.38
C VAL A 116 7.73 -8.53 20.51
N ARG A 117 8.85 -7.95 20.94
CA ARG A 117 8.99 -6.49 21.12
C ARG A 117 9.64 -5.79 19.94
N VAL A 118 10.34 -6.53 19.07
CA VAL A 118 11.08 -5.95 17.96
C VAL A 118 10.16 -5.23 16.97
N PRO A 119 9.03 -5.82 16.52
CA PRO A 119 8.13 -5.18 15.56
C PRO A 119 7.06 -4.30 16.23
N ASP A 120 6.91 -4.35 17.56
CA ASP A 120 5.97 -3.49 18.29
C ASP A 120 6.48 -2.02 18.28
N PRO A 121 5.65 -1.01 17.98
CA PRO A 121 4.19 -1.04 17.80
C PRO A 121 3.70 -1.18 16.35
N PHE A 122 4.51 -1.59 15.40
CA PHE A 122 4.21 -1.57 13.97
C PHE A 122 3.50 -2.83 13.45
N VAL A 123 2.96 -3.65 14.34
CA VAL A 123 2.13 -4.81 14.00
C VAL A 123 0.92 -4.89 14.93
N LYS A 124 -0.18 -5.44 14.45
CA LYS A 124 -1.42 -5.61 15.24
C LYS A 124 -1.28 -6.62 16.38
N TYR A 125 -0.41 -7.61 16.20
CA TYR A 125 -0.25 -8.71 17.15
C TYR A 125 1.13 -9.33 17.01
N THR A 126 1.72 -9.63 18.14
CA THR A 126 2.96 -10.38 18.21
C THR A 126 2.88 -11.42 19.33
N TYR A 127 3.40 -12.62 19.10
CA TYR A 127 3.36 -13.68 20.09
C TYR A 127 4.47 -14.72 19.86
N GLU A 128 4.94 -15.31 20.94
CA GLU A 128 5.78 -16.52 20.93
C GLU A 128 5.06 -17.59 21.78
N PRO A 129 4.60 -18.69 21.18
CA PRO A 129 3.86 -19.73 21.90
C PRO A 129 4.71 -20.40 22.98
N PRO A 130 4.17 -20.68 24.18
CA PRO A 130 4.91 -21.29 25.25
C PRO A 130 5.25 -22.77 25.00
N ARG A 131 4.49 -23.45 24.14
CA ARG A 131 4.68 -24.86 23.78
C ARG A 131 4.60 -25.02 22.26
N ALA A 132 5.24 -26.04 21.75
CA ALA A 132 5.25 -26.36 20.33
C ALA A 132 3.82 -26.62 19.78
N GLU A 133 3.00 -27.38 20.50
CA GLU A 133 1.65 -27.76 20.09
C GLU A 133 0.70 -26.54 19.99
N ASP A 134 1.06 -25.42 20.62
CA ASP A 134 0.29 -24.17 20.57
C ASP A 134 0.59 -23.34 19.30
N VAL A 135 1.64 -23.67 18.53
CA VAL A 135 2.08 -22.90 17.33
C VAL A 135 0.97 -22.78 16.28
N PRO A 136 0.29 -23.87 15.83
CA PRO A 136 -0.76 -23.75 14.83
C PRO A 136 -1.94 -22.88 15.29
N LEU A 137 -2.32 -22.96 16.57
CA LEU A 137 -3.39 -22.12 17.12
C LEU A 137 -2.98 -20.65 17.17
N ALA A 138 -1.73 -20.34 17.53
CA ALA A 138 -1.20 -18.99 17.54
C ALA A 138 -1.15 -18.39 16.13
N ILE A 139 -0.75 -19.18 15.13
CA ILE A 139 -0.75 -18.77 13.71
C ILE A 139 -2.19 -18.54 13.23
N ALA A 140 -3.14 -19.43 13.55
CA ALA A 140 -4.55 -19.23 13.22
C ALA A 140 -5.10 -17.93 13.82
N HIS A 141 -4.79 -17.64 15.08
CA HIS A 141 -5.14 -16.39 15.75
C HIS A 141 -4.53 -15.18 15.03
N ALA A 142 -3.24 -15.25 14.68
CA ALA A 142 -2.54 -14.20 13.94
C ALA A 142 -3.18 -13.95 12.56
N ILE A 143 -3.47 -14.98 11.78
CA ILE A 143 -4.15 -14.86 10.47
C ILE A 143 -5.50 -14.17 10.63
N HIS A 144 -6.30 -14.57 11.61
CA HIS A 144 -7.61 -13.94 11.84
C HIS A 144 -7.45 -12.46 12.22
N LEU A 145 -6.50 -12.11 13.09
CA LEU A 145 -6.26 -10.71 13.47
C LEU A 145 -5.72 -9.89 12.28
N ALA A 146 -4.86 -10.46 11.45
CA ALA A 146 -4.35 -9.76 10.27
C ALA A 146 -5.47 -9.38 9.29
N THR A 147 -6.47 -10.25 9.14
CA THR A 147 -7.56 -10.10 8.17
C THR A 147 -8.82 -9.41 8.71
N LEU A 148 -8.93 -9.24 10.02
CA LEU A 148 -10.03 -8.44 10.61
C LEU A 148 -9.77 -6.94 10.44
N PRO A 149 -10.76 -6.14 9.95
CA PRO A 149 -10.60 -4.70 9.84
C PRO A 149 -10.36 -3.99 11.20
N PRO A 150 -9.52 -2.94 11.21
CA PRO A 150 -8.57 -2.58 10.16
C PRO A 150 -7.54 -3.69 9.98
N CYS A 151 -7.33 -4.15 8.73
CA CYS A 151 -6.33 -5.18 8.45
C CYS A 151 -4.92 -4.69 8.80
N GLY A 152 -3.95 -5.59 8.92
CA GLY A 152 -2.58 -5.18 9.21
C GLY A 152 -1.64 -6.34 9.51
N PRO A 153 -0.33 -6.07 9.59
CA PRO A 153 0.68 -7.10 9.81
C PRO A 153 0.61 -7.69 11.23
N VAL A 154 1.03 -8.94 11.34
CA VAL A 154 1.15 -9.70 12.59
C VAL A 154 2.45 -10.51 12.58
N MET A 155 2.98 -10.89 13.75
CA MET A 155 4.21 -11.67 13.85
C MET A 155 4.11 -12.77 14.89
N ILE A 156 4.57 -13.97 14.54
CA ILE A 156 4.73 -15.11 15.45
C ILE A 156 6.20 -15.53 15.46
N SER A 157 6.82 -15.53 16.64
CA SER A 157 8.15 -16.09 16.87
C SER A 157 8.03 -17.57 17.19
N ILE A 158 8.84 -18.42 16.55
CA ILE A 158 8.72 -19.87 16.63
C ILE A 158 10.11 -20.48 16.85
N PRO A 159 10.36 -21.13 18.00
CA PRO A 159 11.59 -21.89 18.21
C PRO A 159 11.76 -22.99 17.17
N MET A 160 13.00 -23.17 16.69
CA MET A 160 13.30 -24.04 15.57
C MET A 160 13.04 -25.53 15.83
N ASP A 161 13.01 -25.95 17.09
CA ASP A 161 12.74 -27.33 17.50
C ASP A 161 11.23 -27.65 17.69
N ASP A 162 10.34 -26.67 17.49
CA ASP A 162 8.90 -26.89 17.60
C ASP A 162 8.30 -27.59 16.38
N TRP A 163 8.90 -27.47 15.20
CA TRP A 163 8.29 -27.87 13.95
C TRP A 163 8.05 -29.37 13.79
N ASP A 164 8.91 -30.21 14.39
CA ASP A 164 8.84 -31.67 14.32
C ASP A 164 8.06 -32.30 15.50
N VAL A 165 7.54 -31.49 16.41
CA VAL A 165 6.71 -31.98 17.52
C VAL A 165 5.37 -32.47 16.98
N GLU A 166 4.95 -33.67 17.42
CA GLU A 166 3.66 -34.24 17.07
C GLU A 166 2.52 -33.62 17.90
N MET A 167 1.35 -33.44 17.30
CA MET A 167 0.17 -32.94 17.99
C MET A 167 -1.06 -33.81 17.73
N ASP A 168 -2.11 -33.66 18.56
CA ASP A 168 -3.34 -34.42 18.40
C ASP A 168 -4.06 -34.06 17.11
N ALA A 169 -4.48 -35.06 16.34
CA ALA A 169 -5.15 -34.87 15.05
C ALA A 169 -6.55 -34.23 15.18
N SER A 170 -7.25 -34.45 16.30
CA SER A 170 -8.56 -33.84 16.56
C SER A 170 -8.41 -32.34 16.84
N ASP A 171 -7.41 -31.95 17.64
CA ASP A 171 -7.10 -30.56 17.92
C ASP A 171 -6.66 -29.83 16.63
N ALA A 172 -5.80 -30.45 15.82
CA ALA A 172 -5.40 -29.95 14.52
C ALA A 172 -6.61 -29.67 13.59
N ALA A 173 -7.55 -30.61 13.51
CA ALA A 173 -8.76 -30.46 12.69
C ALA A 173 -9.65 -29.31 13.19
N HIS A 174 -9.77 -29.10 14.50
CA HIS A 174 -10.54 -27.98 15.06
C HIS A 174 -9.90 -26.64 14.72
N ILE A 175 -8.57 -26.52 14.83
CA ILE A 175 -7.81 -25.31 14.47
C ILE A 175 -7.99 -24.98 12.98
N ILE A 176 -7.73 -25.93 12.10
CA ILE A 176 -7.79 -25.75 10.65
C ILE A 176 -9.21 -25.37 10.21
N ASN A 177 -10.26 -26.00 10.75
CA ASN A 177 -11.64 -25.80 10.28
C ASN A 177 -12.32 -24.54 10.81
N ARG A 178 -11.69 -23.79 11.72
CA ARG A 178 -12.26 -22.56 12.27
C ARG A 178 -12.27 -21.44 11.22
N ASN A 179 -13.39 -20.69 11.15
CA ASN A 179 -13.54 -19.48 10.35
C ASN A 179 -13.93 -18.29 11.25
N VAL A 180 -13.43 -17.11 10.91
CA VAL A 180 -13.80 -15.84 11.57
C VAL A 180 -14.24 -14.86 10.49
N SER A 181 -15.42 -14.24 10.67
CA SER A 181 -15.94 -13.19 9.81
C SER A 181 -16.07 -11.91 10.62
N GLY A 182 -15.53 -10.80 10.13
CA GLY A 182 -15.36 -9.58 10.90
C GLY A 182 -15.84 -8.28 10.25
N ARG A 183 -16.56 -8.35 9.11
CA ARG A 183 -17.15 -7.14 8.52
C ARG A 183 -18.36 -6.70 9.35
N ALA A 184 -18.32 -5.46 9.90
CA ALA A 184 -19.37 -4.90 10.73
C ALA A 184 -20.18 -3.87 9.94
N THR A 185 -21.51 -3.94 10.01
CA THR A 185 -22.40 -2.93 9.45
C THR A 185 -22.47 -1.70 10.37
N ALA A 186 -22.75 -0.53 9.78
CA ALA A 186 -23.08 0.67 10.56
C ALA A 186 -24.39 0.47 11.35
N ASP A 187 -24.52 1.19 12.46
CA ASP A 187 -25.81 1.32 13.16
C ASP A 187 -26.85 1.88 12.21
N PRO A 188 -28.03 1.23 12.02
CA PRO A 188 -29.08 1.72 11.15
C PRO A 188 -29.55 3.15 11.47
N ALA A 189 -29.53 3.55 12.75
CA ALA A 189 -29.88 4.92 13.14
C ALA A 189 -28.87 5.94 12.61
N SER A 190 -27.57 5.61 12.65
CA SER A 190 -26.50 6.46 12.09
C SER A 190 -26.58 6.55 10.56
N VAL A 191 -26.98 5.47 9.87
CA VAL A 191 -27.21 5.48 8.42
C VAL A 191 -28.38 6.40 8.05
N VAL A 192 -29.49 6.31 8.80
CA VAL A 192 -30.66 7.19 8.60
C VAL A 192 -30.29 8.64 8.84
N ASP A 193 -29.62 8.97 9.96
CA ASP A 193 -29.18 10.33 10.26
C ASP A 193 -28.28 10.90 9.14
N LEU A 194 -27.27 10.15 8.71
CA LEU A 194 -26.39 10.58 7.63
C LEU A 194 -27.17 10.78 6.31
N SER A 195 -28.11 9.89 6.00
CA SER A 195 -28.95 10.03 4.80
C SER A 195 -29.78 11.32 4.82
N GLU A 196 -30.34 11.71 5.96
CA GLU A 196 -31.10 12.96 6.13
C GLU A 196 -30.17 14.19 6.01
N ARG A 197 -28.98 14.14 6.58
CA ARG A 197 -27.96 15.20 6.41
C ARG A 197 -27.57 15.36 4.93
N ILE A 198 -27.34 14.28 4.19
CA ILE A 198 -27.04 14.31 2.76
C ILE A 198 -28.21 14.93 1.95
N LYS A 199 -29.45 14.56 2.27
CA LYS A 199 -30.65 15.13 1.62
C LYS A 199 -30.82 16.63 1.91
N ALA A 200 -30.51 17.07 3.14
CA ALA A 200 -30.66 18.46 3.58
C ALA A 200 -29.54 19.37 3.06
N ALA A 201 -28.37 18.84 2.82
CA ALA A 201 -27.20 19.59 2.34
C ALA A 201 -27.45 20.23 0.96
N LYS A 202 -27.04 21.49 0.83
CA LYS A 202 -27.18 22.25 -0.43
C LYS A 202 -26.04 21.98 -1.40
N ASN A 203 -24.84 21.83 -0.88
CA ASN A 203 -23.61 21.62 -1.66
C ASN A 203 -22.68 20.59 -0.99
N PRO A 204 -23.12 19.32 -0.85
CA PRO A 204 -22.30 18.28 -0.28
C PRO A 204 -21.16 17.89 -1.23
N ILE A 205 -20.05 17.39 -0.65
CA ILE A 205 -18.86 16.91 -1.36
C ILE A 205 -18.35 15.63 -0.70
N ALA A 206 -17.68 14.77 -1.44
CA ALA A 206 -17.04 13.58 -0.90
C ALA A 206 -15.50 13.61 -1.08
N VAL A 207 -14.80 13.01 -0.13
CA VAL A 207 -13.36 12.72 -0.20
C VAL A 207 -13.17 11.22 -0.12
N ALA A 208 -12.66 10.63 -1.19
CA ALA A 208 -12.47 9.20 -1.33
C ALA A 208 -11.08 8.78 -0.88
N GLY A 209 -11.01 7.84 0.05
CA GLY A 209 -9.79 7.27 0.58
C GLY A 209 -9.49 5.86 0.07
N PRO A 210 -8.33 5.30 0.47
CA PRO A 210 -7.83 4.01 -0.01
C PRO A 210 -8.70 2.82 0.39
N ASP A 211 -9.41 2.88 1.52
CA ASP A 211 -10.20 1.74 2.01
C ASP A 211 -11.45 1.47 1.15
N ILE A 212 -11.89 2.42 0.32
CA ILE A 212 -12.96 2.18 -0.67
C ILE A 212 -12.51 1.09 -1.65
N ASP A 213 -11.29 1.19 -2.17
CA ASP A 213 -10.72 0.19 -3.08
C ASP A 213 -10.43 -1.12 -2.34
N ALA A 214 -9.83 -1.04 -1.15
CA ALA A 214 -9.52 -2.21 -0.32
C ALA A 214 -10.77 -3.01 0.09
N ALA A 215 -11.89 -2.34 0.37
CA ALA A 215 -13.17 -2.97 0.70
C ALA A 215 -13.96 -3.45 -0.53
N GLY A 216 -13.49 -3.14 -1.75
CA GLY A 216 -14.19 -3.41 -3.00
C GLY A 216 -15.49 -2.60 -3.15
N ALA A 217 -15.48 -1.33 -2.73
CA ALA A 217 -16.63 -0.43 -2.66
C ALA A 217 -16.67 0.64 -3.77
N TRP A 218 -15.94 0.42 -4.88
CA TRP A 218 -15.90 1.38 -5.99
C TRP A 218 -17.29 1.62 -6.62
N GLU A 219 -18.03 0.54 -6.87
CA GLU A 219 -19.36 0.62 -7.48
C GLU A 219 -20.33 1.40 -6.58
N GLU A 220 -20.30 1.14 -5.28
CA GLU A 220 -21.14 1.84 -4.30
C GLU A 220 -20.76 3.32 -4.17
N MET A 221 -19.45 3.64 -4.24
CA MET A 221 -18.98 5.03 -4.20
C MET A 221 -19.36 5.80 -5.47
N VAL A 222 -19.24 5.20 -6.64
CA VAL A 222 -19.72 5.78 -7.91
C VAL A 222 -21.23 5.98 -7.86
N ALA A 223 -21.99 4.96 -7.46
CA ALA A 223 -23.43 5.03 -7.35
C ALA A 223 -23.90 6.13 -6.38
N LEU A 224 -23.23 6.30 -5.22
CA LEU A 224 -23.52 7.38 -4.29
C LEU A 224 -23.24 8.75 -4.91
N SER A 225 -22.11 8.89 -5.58
CA SER A 225 -21.74 10.13 -6.28
C SER A 225 -22.75 10.50 -7.36
N GLU A 226 -23.18 9.55 -8.19
CA GLU A 226 -24.18 9.78 -9.26
C GLU A 226 -25.59 10.02 -8.69
N ASN A 227 -26.03 9.21 -7.72
CA ASN A 227 -27.35 9.32 -7.09
C ASN A 227 -27.55 10.69 -6.44
N GLN A 228 -26.48 11.24 -5.82
CA GLN A 228 -26.55 12.49 -5.06
C GLN A 228 -25.84 13.67 -5.75
N ASN A 229 -25.32 13.51 -6.97
CA ASN A 229 -24.56 14.51 -7.70
C ASN A 229 -23.40 15.09 -6.86
N LEU A 230 -22.66 14.22 -6.19
CA LEU A 230 -21.49 14.59 -5.38
C LEU A 230 -20.24 14.72 -6.23
N GLY A 231 -19.54 15.83 -6.13
CA GLY A 231 -18.15 15.88 -6.53
C GLY A 231 -17.29 14.99 -5.62
N VAL A 232 -16.22 14.38 -6.16
CA VAL A 232 -15.36 13.48 -5.40
C VAL A 232 -13.90 13.90 -5.54
N TRP A 233 -13.29 14.28 -4.43
CA TRP A 233 -11.86 14.50 -4.30
C TRP A 233 -11.17 13.20 -3.86
N ALA A 234 -9.92 13.00 -4.29
CA ALA A 234 -9.07 12.01 -3.65
C ALA A 234 -8.44 12.56 -2.36
N CYS A 235 -8.04 11.63 -1.51
CA CYS A 235 -7.27 11.84 -0.29
C CYS A 235 -6.16 12.88 -0.46
N PRO A 236 -5.94 13.79 0.51
CA PRO A 236 -4.91 14.82 0.43
C PRO A 236 -3.48 14.30 0.62
N ALA A 237 -3.27 13.03 0.95
CA ALA A 237 -1.92 12.49 1.05
C ALA A 237 -1.23 12.45 -0.32
N PRO A 238 0.06 12.81 -0.40
CA PRO A 238 0.84 12.59 -1.61
C PRO A 238 0.75 11.12 -2.03
N GLY A 239 0.15 10.86 -3.18
CA GLY A 239 -0.06 9.50 -3.66
C GLY A 239 -1.34 8.79 -3.21
N GLY A 240 -1.85 9.04 -2.01
CA GLY A 240 -3.16 8.57 -1.52
C GLY A 240 -3.32 7.07 -1.31
N GLY A 241 -2.25 6.30 -1.22
CA GLY A 241 -2.28 4.84 -1.02
C GLY A 241 -2.90 4.07 -2.18
N ARG A 242 -4.22 4.02 -2.24
CA ARG A 242 -5.03 3.40 -3.31
C ARG A 242 -6.07 4.41 -3.78
N LEU A 243 -6.71 4.16 -4.93
CA LEU A 243 -7.76 5.04 -5.45
C LEU A 243 -9.14 4.54 -5.07
N GLY A 244 -9.92 5.39 -4.42
CA GLY A 244 -11.30 5.09 -4.03
C GLY A 244 -12.36 5.53 -5.04
N PHE A 245 -11.97 6.12 -6.19
CA PHE A 245 -12.91 6.63 -7.19
C PHE A 245 -12.25 6.74 -8.57
N PRO A 246 -12.96 6.45 -9.68
CA PRO A 246 -12.39 6.54 -11.01
C PRO A 246 -12.05 7.99 -11.40
N GLU A 247 -10.79 8.23 -11.77
CA GLU A 247 -10.31 9.57 -12.16
C GLU A 247 -10.87 10.04 -13.51
N SER A 248 -11.40 9.12 -14.32
CA SER A 248 -12.09 9.44 -15.59
C SER A 248 -13.55 9.86 -15.41
N HIS A 249 -14.12 9.71 -14.20
CA HIS A 249 -15.52 10.02 -13.94
C HIS A 249 -15.80 11.53 -14.02
N PRO A 250 -16.94 11.98 -14.58
CA PRO A 250 -17.29 13.42 -14.66
C PRO A 250 -17.34 14.14 -13.30
N HIS A 251 -17.64 13.40 -12.23
CA HIS A 251 -17.69 13.94 -10.85
C HIS A 251 -16.32 14.01 -10.16
N TRP A 252 -15.26 13.51 -10.77
CA TRP A 252 -13.90 13.63 -10.25
C TRP A 252 -13.48 15.11 -10.11
N ARG A 253 -12.77 15.45 -9.03
CA ARG A 253 -12.33 16.82 -8.72
C ARG A 253 -10.81 16.97 -8.61
N GLY A 254 -10.06 15.90 -8.65
CA GLY A 254 -8.61 15.89 -8.45
C GLY A 254 -8.20 15.37 -7.08
N VAL A 255 -6.97 15.65 -6.72
CA VAL A 255 -6.37 15.29 -5.43
C VAL A 255 -6.38 16.52 -4.52
N LEU A 256 -6.88 16.39 -3.29
CA LEU A 256 -6.84 17.47 -2.32
C LEU A 256 -5.39 17.87 -1.99
N PRO A 257 -5.09 19.15 -1.78
CA PRO A 257 -3.79 19.58 -1.31
C PRO A 257 -3.52 19.01 0.10
N PRO A 258 -2.25 18.73 0.47
CA PRO A 258 -1.98 17.95 1.68
C PRO A 258 -1.94 18.73 3.00
N ALA A 259 -2.09 20.05 3.00
CA ALA A 259 -1.95 20.88 4.20
C ALA A 259 -3.29 21.44 4.70
N ILE A 260 -3.41 21.72 6.00
CA ILE A 260 -4.66 22.13 6.68
C ILE A 260 -5.35 23.31 5.98
N GLY A 261 -4.64 24.45 5.86
CA GLY A 261 -5.21 25.65 5.24
C GLY A 261 -5.65 25.43 3.79
N PRO A 262 -4.78 24.91 2.92
CA PRO A 262 -5.14 24.55 1.54
C PRO A 262 -6.28 23.57 1.38
N VAL A 263 -6.39 22.52 2.24
CA VAL A 263 -7.56 21.61 2.25
C VAL A 263 -8.83 22.38 2.52
N SER A 264 -8.86 23.16 3.61
CA SER A 264 -10.03 23.94 3.99
C SER A 264 -10.44 24.95 2.90
N GLN A 265 -9.45 25.64 2.31
CA GLN A 265 -9.69 26.57 1.20
C GLN A 265 -10.29 25.86 -0.03
N THR A 266 -9.78 24.67 -0.38
CA THR A 266 -10.29 23.90 -1.53
C THR A 266 -11.74 23.44 -1.31
N LEU A 267 -12.12 23.22 -0.05
CA LEU A 267 -13.45 22.76 0.33
C LEU A 267 -14.42 23.93 0.68
N GLU A 268 -14.02 25.19 0.47
CA GLU A 268 -14.90 26.35 0.70
C GLU A 268 -16.19 26.26 -0.10
N GLY A 269 -17.30 26.69 0.53
CA GLY A 269 -18.63 26.70 -0.06
C GLY A 269 -19.38 25.37 0.00
N HIS A 270 -18.74 24.31 0.49
CA HIS A 270 -19.43 23.05 0.79
C HIS A 270 -19.96 23.06 2.21
N ASP A 271 -21.20 22.61 2.39
CA ASP A 271 -21.91 22.57 3.68
C ASP A 271 -21.85 21.19 4.35
N LEU A 272 -21.57 20.12 3.60
CA LEU A 272 -21.35 18.77 4.13
C LEU A 272 -20.17 18.10 3.40
N ILE A 273 -19.20 17.63 4.16
CA ILE A 273 -18.02 16.93 3.67
C ILE A 273 -18.07 15.47 4.13
N LEU A 274 -18.17 14.54 3.19
CA LEU A 274 -18.15 13.10 3.46
C LEU A 274 -16.73 12.58 3.25
N VAL A 275 -16.08 12.12 4.31
CA VAL A 275 -14.74 11.48 4.24
C VAL A 275 -14.94 9.98 4.33
N VAL A 276 -14.64 9.26 3.25
CA VAL A 276 -14.95 7.83 3.12
C VAL A 276 -13.69 7.00 2.97
N GLY A 277 -13.48 6.05 3.88
CA GLY A 277 -12.40 5.07 3.83
C GLY A 277 -11.00 5.63 4.04
N MET A 278 -10.86 6.56 4.98
CA MET A 278 -9.58 7.16 5.36
C MET A 278 -9.67 7.98 6.64
N SER A 279 -8.50 8.34 7.21
CA SER A 279 -8.38 9.33 8.29
C SER A 279 -8.86 10.71 7.86
N VAL A 280 -9.34 11.52 8.80
CA VAL A 280 -9.65 12.95 8.64
C VAL A 280 -8.45 13.80 9.06
N PHE A 281 -7.76 14.32 8.24
CA PHE A 281 -7.00 14.18 7.03
C PHE A 281 -5.52 13.93 7.37
N PRO A 282 -4.70 13.22 6.62
CA PRO A 282 -3.28 13.08 6.88
C PRO A 282 -2.53 14.34 6.42
N TYR A 283 -2.54 15.37 7.26
CA TYR A 283 -1.91 16.66 6.92
C TYR A 283 -0.40 16.60 6.90
N TYR A 284 0.20 17.11 5.82
CA TYR A 284 1.63 17.36 5.69
C TYR A 284 1.92 18.18 4.43
N PRO A 285 2.71 19.30 4.45
CA PRO A 285 3.37 19.92 5.61
C PRO A 285 2.41 20.69 6.52
N ASN A 286 2.94 21.18 7.65
CA ASN A 286 2.16 21.99 8.59
C ASN A 286 1.98 23.43 8.08
N LEU A 287 0.98 23.63 7.23
CA LEU A 287 0.55 24.97 6.83
C LEU A 287 -0.77 25.30 7.54
N ALA A 288 -0.70 26.29 8.43
CA ALA A 288 -1.81 26.68 9.29
C ALA A 288 -3.04 27.16 8.50
N GLY A 289 -4.21 26.88 9.04
CA GLY A 289 -5.52 27.32 8.55
C GLY A 289 -6.64 26.77 9.42
N PRO A 290 -7.90 27.11 9.12
CA PRO A 290 -9.02 26.48 9.78
C PRO A 290 -9.08 24.98 9.44
N LEU A 291 -9.54 24.15 10.37
CA LEU A 291 -9.70 22.73 10.15
C LEU A 291 -10.80 22.42 9.14
N LEU A 292 -11.88 23.21 9.16
CA LEU A 292 -13.01 23.14 8.23
C LEU A 292 -13.36 24.53 7.69
N PRO A 293 -13.95 24.63 6.49
CA PRO A 293 -14.61 25.85 6.02
C PRO A 293 -15.72 26.29 6.98
N GLU A 294 -15.96 27.60 7.04
CA GLU A 294 -17.03 28.15 7.88
C GLU A 294 -18.40 27.58 7.47
N GLY A 295 -19.12 27.04 8.44
CA GLY A 295 -20.47 26.47 8.24
C GLY A 295 -20.50 25.09 7.64
N ALA A 296 -19.35 24.45 7.38
CA ALA A 296 -19.29 23.08 6.91
C ALA A 296 -19.40 22.06 8.05
N GLU A 297 -20.14 20.99 7.81
CA GLU A 297 -20.12 19.77 8.64
C GLU A 297 -19.24 18.71 7.98
N LEU A 298 -18.68 17.80 8.79
CA LEU A 298 -17.91 16.65 8.30
C LEU A 298 -18.44 15.37 8.93
N VAL A 299 -18.57 14.32 8.09
CA VAL A 299 -18.84 12.95 8.54
C VAL A 299 -17.82 12.00 7.93
N GLN A 300 -17.13 11.26 8.79
CA GLN A 300 -16.19 10.21 8.40
C GLN A 300 -16.87 8.84 8.41
N ILE A 301 -16.58 8.02 7.41
CA ILE A 301 -16.89 6.58 7.39
C ILE A 301 -15.56 5.85 7.31
N THR A 302 -15.22 5.07 8.33
CA THR A 302 -13.97 4.28 8.38
C THR A 302 -14.20 2.95 9.10
N SER A 303 -13.42 1.93 8.75
CA SER A 303 -13.39 0.67 9.49
C SER A 303 -12.42 0.69 10.68
N ASP A 304 -11.62 1.76 10.82
CA ASP A 304 -10.60 1.91 11.85
C ASP A 304 -11.11 2.79 13.01
N PRO A 305 -11.33 2.20 14.22
CA PRO A 305 -11.76 2.95 15.38
C PRO A 305 -10.72 3.95 15.90
N ASP A 306 -9.42 3.72 15.66
CA ASP A 306 -8.37 4.66 16.04
C ASP A 306 -8.40 5.90 15.14
N GLU A 307 -8.56 5.72 13.82
CA GLU A 307 -8.75 6.84 12.89
C GLU A 307 -9.96 7.70 13.25
N ALA A 308 -11.08 7.07 13.61
CA ALA A 308 -12.28 7.77 14.05
C ALA A 308 -12.04 8.55 15.35
N ALA A 309 -11.38 7.91 16.33
CA ALA A 309 -11.16 8.50 17.65
C ALA A 309 -10.15 9.65 17.64
N ARG A 310 -9.15 9.62 16.76
CA ARG A 310 -8.13 10.68 16.66
C ARG A 310 -8.49 11.81 15.70
N ALA A 311 -9.61 11.70 14.97
CA ALA A 311 -10.04 12.75 14.06
C ALA A 311 -10.18 14.09 14.80
N PRO A 312 -9.64 15.21 14.26
CA PRO A 312 -9.65 16.48 14.96
C PRO A 312 -11.01 17.19 14.89
N MET A 313 -11.95 16.68 14.10
CA MET A 313 -13.24 17.32 13.81
C MET A 313 -14.23 16.36 13.16
N GLY A 314 -15.51 16.72 13.21
CA GLY A 314 -16.61 15.99 12.57
C GLY A 314 -17.10 14.80 13.38
N ASP A 315 -18.14 14.16 12.86
CA ASP A 315 -18.68 12.91 13.38
C ASP A 315 -18.07 11.72 12.63
N ALA A 316 -18.05 10.53 13.25
CA ALA A 316 -17.53 9.34 12.61
C ALA A 316 -18.49 8.15 12.75
N ILE A 317 -18.60 7.36 11.67
CA ILE A 317 -19.26 6.05 11.65
C ILE A 317 -18.17 5.00 11.50
N VAL A 318 -17.98 4.17 12.54
CA VAL A 318 -17.01 3.06 12.52
C VAL A 318 -17.70 1.81 12.02
N ALA A 319 -17.49 1.49 10.74
CA ALA A 319 -18.11 0.35 10.06
C ALA A 319 -17.40 0.03 8.75
N ASP A 320 -17.72 -1.13 8.17
CA ASP A 320 -17.26 -1.51 6.83
C ASP A 320 -17.75 -0.50 5.79
N VAL A 321 -16.83 0.01 4.98
CA VAL A 321 -17.10 1.05 3.98
C VAL A 321 -18.13 0.61 2.96
N LYS A 322 -17.97 -0.61 2.38
CA LYS A 322 -18.89 -1.12 1.35
C LYS A 322 -20.30 -1.31 1.89
N LEU A 323 -20.41 -1.96 3.05
CA LEU A 323 -21.72 -2.23 3.67
C LEU A 323 -22.42 -0.92 4.07
N THR A 324 -21.67 0.09 4.52
CA THR A 324 -22.23 1.40 4.89
C THR A 324 -22.71 2.18 3.66
N LEU A 325 -21.91 2.21 2.58
CA LEU A 325 -22.33 2.87 1.33
C LEU A 325 -23.56 2.20 0.71
N ALA A 326 -23.60 0.86 0.70
CA ALA A 326 -24.79 0.12 0.23
C ALA A 326 -26.04 0.46 1.06
N ALA A 327 -25.93 0.49 2.41
CA ALA A 327 -27.04 0.85 3.29
C ALA A 327 -27.49 2.31 3.11
N LEU A 328 -26.55 3.25 2.84
CA LEU A 328 -26.89 4.63 2.51
C LEU A 328 -27.67 4.74 1.20
N LEU A 329 -27.26 4.01 0.17
CA LEU A 329 -27.93 3.99 -1.14
C LEU A 329 -29.39 3.50 -1.02
N GLU A 330 -29.68 2.56 -0.11
CA GLU A 330 -31.05 2.11 0.17
C GLU A 330 -31.93 3.20 0.80
N GLN A 331 -31.33 4.22 1.47
CA GLN A 331 -32.04 5.32 2.13
C GLN A 331 -32.13 6.58 1.26
N LEU A 332 -31.39 6.64 0.14
CA LEU A 332 -31.26 7.83 -0.69
C LEU A 332 -32.02 7.65 -2.01
N ASP A 333 -33.03 8.49 -2.21
CA ASP A 333 -33.60 8.73 -3.54
C ASP A 333 -32.69 9.66 -4.35
N GLY A 334 -32.84 9.71 -5.65
CA GLY A 334 -32.10 10.64 -6.50
C GLY A 334 -32.28 12.11 -6.08
N THR A 335 -31.26 12.91 -6.28
CA THR A 335 -31.24 14.34 -5.92
C THR A 335 -31.75 15.26 -7.03
N LYS A 336 -32.18 16.48 -6.63
CA LYS A 336 -32.46 17.59 -7.57
C LYS A 336 -31.29 18.57 -7.71
N ARG A 337 -30.17 18.33 -7.00
CA ARG A 337 -28.96 19.14 -7.16
C ARG A 337 -28.42 18.98 -8.58
N GLU A 338 -27.85 20.05 -9.12
CA GLU A 338 -27.15 19.97 -10.40
C GLU A 338 -25.91 19.10 -10.29
N ALA A 339 -25.57 18.39 -11.36
CA ALA A 339 -24.33 17.64 -11.40
C ALA A 339 -23.13 18.60 -11.32
N PRO A 340 -22.05 18.22 -10.61
CA PRO A 340 -20.87 19.06 -10.57
C PRO A 340 -20.29 19.25 -11.97
N PRO A 341 -19.72 20.44 -12.31
CA PRO A 341 -19.14 20.69 -13.63
C PRO A 341 -18.04 19.65 -13.94
N ALA A 342 -17.97 19.18 -15.18
CA ALA A 342 -16.93 18.23 -15.55
C ALA A 342 -15.53 18.80 -15.27
N TRP A 343 -14.63 17.98 -14.74
CA TRP A 343 -13.26 18.40 -14.53
C TRP A 343 -12.54 18.57 -15.89
N PRO A 344 -11.79 19.69 -16.11
CA PRO A 344 -11.29 20.04 -17.44
C PRO A 344 -10.23 19.08 -18.02
N GLY A 345 -9.73 18.17 -17.21
CA GLY A 345 -8.68 17.24 -17.62
C GLY A 345 -7.26 17.83 -17.48
N PRO A 346 -6.25 17.01 -17.72
CA PRO A 346 -4.86 17.46 -17.69
C PRO A 346 -4.58 18.40 -18.85
N THR A 347 -3.80 19.44 -18.58
CA THR A 347 -3.21 20.27 -19.63
C THR A 347 -2.07 19.48 -20.27
N ARG A 348 -2.06 19.40 -21.61
CA ARG A 348 -0.91 18.82 -22.31
C ARG A 348 0.32 19.68 -22.01
N MET A 349 1.38 19.04 -21.56
CA MET A 349 2.66 19.73 -21.35
C MET A 349 3.33 19.94 -22.72
N GLU A 350 3.87 21.13 -22.94
CA GLU A 350 4.68 21.40 -24.12
C GLU A 350 6.09 20.85 -23.94
N ASP A 351 6.69 20.35 -25.03
CA ASP A 351 8.07 19.92 -25.06
C ASP A 351 8.99 21.09 -24.70
N SER A 352 9.93 20.84 -23.80
CA SER A 352 11.00 21.78 -23.47
C SER A 352 12.34 21.14 -23.83
N ASP A 353 13.39 21.99 -23.96
CA ASP A 353 14.76 21.51 -24.25
C ASP A 353 15.31 20.53 -23.20
N THR A 354 14.65 20.43 -22.05
CA THR A 354 15.00 19.52 -20.95
C THR A 354 13.76 18.74 -20.55
N ILE A 355 13.88 17.42 -20.45
CA ILE A 355 12.77 16.53 -20.09
C ILE A 355 12.34 16.81 -18.63
N SER A 356 11.06 17.08 -18.42
CA SER A 356 10.45 17.13 -17.10
C SER A 356 9.77 15.80 -16.76
N GLY A 357 9.57 15.53 -15.47
CA GLY A 357 8.77 14.37 -15.03
C GLY A 357 7.36 14.38 -15.62
N SER A 358 6.77 15.56 -15.85
CA SER A 358 5.45 15.70 -16.49
C SER A 358 5.43 15.24 -17.94
N VAL A 359 6.48 15.55 -18.72
CA VAL A 359 6.62 15.07 -20.11
C VAL A 359 6.75 13.54 -20.11
N VAL A 360 7.57 12.97 -19.22
CA VAL A 360 7.71 11.50 -19.11
C VAL A 360 6.38 10.83 -18.75
N CYS A 361 5.62 11.39 -17.82
CA CYS A 361 4.31 10.87 -17.44
C CYS A 361 3.28 10.99 -18.60
N SER A 362 3.37 12.04 -19.43
CA SER A 362 2.53 12.20 -20.62
C SER A 362 2.84 11.13 -21.67
N ILE A 363 4.12 10.84 -21.91
CA ILE A 363 4.54 9.75 -22.81
C ILE A 363 4.09 8.39 -22.26
N LEU A 364 4.32 8.13 -20.97
CA LEU A 364 3.87 6.88 -20.33
C LEU A 364 2.37 6.64 -20.57
N LYS A 365 1.54 7.68 -20.43
CA LYS A 365 0.10 7.58 -20.64
C LYS A 365 -0.28 7.09 -22.05
N GLU A 366 0.49 7.46 -23.08
CA GLU A 366 0.19 7.08 -24.48
C GLU A 366 0.40 5.58 -24.72
N HIS A 367 1.29 4.94 -23.95
CA HIS A 367 1.61 3.51 -24.05
C HIS A 367 0.92 2.64 -23.01
N LEU A 368 0.35 3.25 -21.95
CA LEU A 368 -0.15 2.52 -20.80
C LEU A 368 -1.44 1.76 -21.15
N PRO A 369 -1.48 0.41 -21.01
CA PRO A 369 -2.71 -0.35 -21.15
C PRO A 369 -3.77 0.10 -20.14
N GLU A 370 -5.04 0.03 -20.50
CA GLU A 370 -6.16 0.47 -19.64
C GLU A 370 -6.25 -0.30 -18.31
N ASP A 371 -5.79 -1.55 -18.30
CA ASP A 371 -5.79 -2.45 -17.15
C ASP A 371 -4.44 -2.49 -16.41
N ALA A 372 -3.48 -1.66 -16.81
CA ALA A 372 -2.19 -1.57 -16.14
C ALA A 372 -2.34 -1.19 -14.67
N ILE A 373 -1.41 -1.71 -13.87
CA ILE A 373 -1.27 -1.36 -12.46
C ILE A 373 -0.08 -0.41 -12.33
N ILE A 374 -0.31 0.74 -11.70
CA ILE A 374 0.73 1.73 -11.38
C ILE A 374 1.13 1.58 -9.93
N VAL A 375 2.42 1.37 -9.69
CA VAL A 375 3.03 1.47 -8.35
C VAL A 375 3.93 2.70 -8.34
N LEU A 376 3.66 3.62 -7.44
CA LEU A 376 4.36 4.91 -7.41
C LEU A 376 5.18 5.07 -6.13
N GLU A 377 6.45 5.43 -6.31
CA GLU A 377 7.30 5.96 -5.24
C GLU A 377 8.29 6.99 -5.79
N SER A 378 7.72 8.03 -6.42
CA SER A 378 8.43 9.22 -6.87
C SER A 378 7.73 10.46 -6.30
N PRO A 379 8.00 10.83 -5.02
CA PRO A 379 7.28 11.92 -4.35
C PRO A 379 7.33 13.25 -5.10
N SER A 380 8.45 13.58 -5.74
CA SER A 380 8.62 14.82 -6.52
C SER A 380 7.79 14.85 -7.81
N SER A 381 7.35 13.72 -8.33
CA SER A 381 6.59 13.61 -9.58
C SER A 381 5.15 13.10 -9.39
N THR A 382 4.71 12.91 -8.14
CA THR A 382 3.39 12.35 -7.83
C THR A 382 2.25 13.16 -8.46
N LEU A 383 2.26 14.48 -8.32
CA LEU A 383 1.21 15.35 -8.86
C LEU A 383 1.22 15.36 -10.38
N ALA A 384 2.40 15.41 -11.00
CA ALA A 384 2.56 15.33 -12.43
C ALA A 384 1.96 14.02 -13.00
N LEU A 385 2.30 12.89 -12.37
CA LEU A 385 1.76 11.58 -12.76
C LEU A 385 0.23 11.55 -12.62
N ARG A 386 -0.30 11.94 -11.45
CA ARG A 386 -1.75 11.93 -11.18
C ARG A 386 -2.53 12.87 -12.10
N ASN A 387 -1.93 13.97 -12.52
CA ASN A 387 -2.55 14.88 -13.49
C ASN A 387 -2.57 14.32 -14.92
N GLN A 388 -1.58 13.55 -15.32
CA GLN A 388 -1.49 12.97 -16.67
C GLN A 388 -2.25 11.64 -16.79
N LEU A 389 -2.07 10.72 -15.83
CA LEU A 389 -2.76 9.44 -15.83
C LEU A 389 -4.21 9.60 -15.34
N ARG A 390 -5.11 8.84 -15.93
CA ARG A 390 -6.53 8.76 -15.58
C ARG A 390 -6.89 7.32 -15.25
N ILE A 391 -6.61 6.94 -14.03
CA ILE A 391 -6.87 5.58 -13.57
C ILE A 391 -8.36 5.41 -13.37
N SER A 392 -8.94 4.43 -14.06
CA SER A 392 -10.39 4.21 -14.15
C SER A 392 -10.85 2.88 -13.59
N LYS A 393 -9.92 2.03 -13.14
CA LYS A 393 -10.22 0.68 -12.62
C LYS A 393 -9.76 0.50 -11.18
N PRO A 394 -10.49 -0.28 -10.36
CA PRO A 394 -10.05 -0.65 -9.03
C PRO A 394 -8.76 -1.50 -9.09
N ASN A 395 -8.03 -1.56 -7.99
CA ASN A 395 -6.77 -2.30 -7.90
C ASN A 395 -5.76 -1.94 -9.01
N SER A 396 -5.69 -0.67 -9.41
CA SER A 396 -4.80 -0.21 -10.49
C SER A 396 -3.81 0.89 -10.08
N TYR A 397 -3.79 1.26 -8.80
CA TYR A 397 -2.86 2.26 -8.28
C TYR A 397 -2.49 1.94 -6.83
N PHE A 398 -1.17 1.94 -6.54
CA PHE A 398 -0.62 1.68 -5.22
C PHE A 398 0.50 2.66 -4.88
N PHE A 399 0.45 3.19 -3.66
CA PHE A 399 1.46 4.06 -3.07
C PHE A 399 1.59 3.73 -1.57
N GLY A 400 2.79 3.87 -0.99
CA GLY A 400 3.03 3.58 0.42
C GLY A 400 2.45 4.65 1.35
N CYS A 401 1.36 4.36 2.06
CA CYS A 401 0.71 5.28 3.00
C CYS A 401 1.60 5.68 4.18
N GLY A 402 2.51 4.81 4.61
CA GLY A 402 3.43 5.06 5.72
C GLY A 402 4.53 6.08 5.41
N GLY A 403 4.79 6.37 4.14
CA GLY A 403 5.85 7.29 3.73
C GLY A 403 7.27 6.75 3.89
N GLY A 404 7.46 5.50 4.29
CA GLY A 404 8.75 4.83 4.33
C GLY A 404 9.20 4.43 2.92
N LEU A 405 10.36 4.92 2.47
CA LEU A 405 10.90 4.57 1.17
C LEU A 405 11.30 3.09 1.08
N GLY A 406 11.22 2.52 -0.15
CA GLY A 406 11.47 1.10 -0.44
C GLY A 406 10.20 0.26 -0.63
N PHE A 407 9.02 0.84 -0.43
CA PHE A 407 7.75 0.18 -0.73
C PHE A 407 7.59 -0.08 -2.23
N GLY A 408 7.70 0.95 -3.08
CA GLY A 408 7.29 0.90 -4.49
C GLY A 408 7.98 -0.20 -5.29
N LEU A 409 9.31 -0.27 -5.23
CA LEU A 409 10.08 -1.29 -5.95
C LEU A 409 9.70 -2.71 -5.53
N SER A 410 9.63 -2.96 -4.22
CA SER A 410 9.31 -4.27 -3.69
C SER A 410 7.85 -4.65 -3.96
N ALA A 411 6.91 -3.73 -3.68
CA ALA A 411 5.48 -3.96 -3.88
C ALA A 411 5.15 -4.26 -5.34
N ALA A 412 5.79 -3.58 -6.30
CA ALA A 412 5.58 -3.84 -7.73
C ALA A 412 5.92 -5.29 -8.10
N VAL A 413 7.00 -5.84 -7.54
CA VAL A 413 7.36 -7.26 -7.75
C VAL A 413 6.30 -8.17 -7.15
N GLY A 414 5.87 -7.91 -5.91
CA GLY A 414 4.83 -8.70 -5.24
C GLY A 414 3.46 -8.63 -5.94
N ILE A 415 3.08 -7.46 -6.44
CA ILE A 415 1.85 -7.25 -7.22
C ILE A 415 1.89 -8.00 -8.54
N GLN A 416 3.00 -7.90 -9.30
CA GLN A 416 3.12 -8.59 -10.58
C GLN A 416 3.13 -10.12 -10.43
N ILE A 417 3.70 -10.63 -9.33
CA ILE A 417 3.61 -12.06 -8.98
C ILE A 417 2.15 -12.49 -8.71
N ALA A 418 1.34 -11.59 -8.11
CA ALA A 418 -0.06 -11.87 -7.81
C ALA A 418 -0.98 -11.70 -9.02
N GLU A 419 -0.68 -10.76 -9.91
CA GLU A 419 -1.45 -10.37 -11.09
C GLU A 419 -0.60 -10.57 -12.36
N PRO A 420 -0.30 -11.82 -12.76
CA PRO A 420 0.63 -12.10 -13.85
C PRO A 420 0.13 -11.65 -15.22
N ASP A 421 -1.18 -11.50 -15.38
CA ASP A 421 -1.83 -11.15 -16.66
C ASP A 421 -2.01 -9.64 -16.86
N ARG A 422 -1.77 -8.83 -15.82
CA ARG A 422 -1.88 -7.37 -15.85
C ARG A 422 -0.49 -6.73 -15.88
N PRO A 423 -0.21 -5.79 -16.81
CA PRO A 423 1.06 -5.08 -16.81
C PRO A 423 1.24 -4.25 -15.53
N VAL A 424 2.39 -4.35 -14.89
CA VAL A 424 2.75 -3.51 -13.73
C VAL A 424 3.84 -2.52 -14.13
N VAL A 425 3.57 -1.24 -13.94
CA VAL A 425 4.53 -0.15 -14.14
C VAL A 425 4.87 0.45 -12.78
N CYS A 426 6.14 0.42 -12.42
CA CYS A 426 6.64 0.98 -11.18
C CYS A 426 7.39 2.29 -11.46
N VAL A 427 6.84 3.43 -11.04
CA VAL A 427 7.44 4.76 -11.23
C VAL A 427 8.15 5.19 -9.95
N LEU A 428 9.46 5.37 -10.04
CA LEU A 428 10.35 5.57 -8.88
C LEU A 428 11.25 6.79 -9.06
N GLY A 429 11.60 7.44 -7.95
CA GLY A 429 12.79 8.27 -7.89
C GLY A 429 14.05 7.41 -7.65
N GLU A 430 15.20 7.83 -8.16
CA GLU A 430 16.47 7.11 -7.99
C GLU A 430 16.87 6.92 -6.53
N GLY A 431 16.53 7.89 -5.68
CA GLY A 431 16.76 7.81 -4.23
C GLY A 431 15.88 6.75 -3.57
N SER A 432 14.60 6.63 -3.97
CA SER A 432 13.66 5.64 -3.44
C SER A 432 14.11 4.20 -3.74
N VAL A 433 14.67 3.96 -4.91
CA VAL A 433 15.20 2.65 -5.32
C VAL A 433 16.21 2.10 -4.32
N GLN A 434 17.05 2.96 -3.72
CA GLN A 434 18.15 2.52 -2.85
C GLN A 434 17.68 1.79 -1.60
N TYR A 435 16.44 2.04 -1.15
CA TYR A 435 15.89 1.42 0.06
C TYR A 435 15.45 -0.04 -0.15
N ALA A 436 15.26 -0.47 -1.42
CA ALA A 436 14.82 -1.83 -1.75
C ALA A 436 15.52 -2.41 -2.99
N VAL A 437 16.72 -1.90 -3.31
CA VAL A 437 17.46 -2.20 -4.53
C VAL A 437 17.62 -3.70 -4.82
N THR A 438 17.65 -4.54 -3.78
CA THR A 438 17.76 -6.00 -3.89
C THR A 438 16.54 -6.67 -4.52
N ALA A 439 15.36 -6.00 -4.54
CA ALA A 439 14.18 -6.52 -5.20
C ALA A 439 14.35 -6.65 -6.74
N PHE A 440 15.27 -5.92 -7.35
CA PHE A 440 15.65 -6.15 -8.75
C PHE A 440 16.17 -7.57 -8.98
N TRP A 441 16.95 -8.11 -8.03
CA TRP A 441 17.40 -9.49 -8.13
C TRP A 441 16.22 -10.48 -8.14
N THR A 442 15.25 -10.30 -7.25
CA THR A 442 14.05 -11.15 -7.20
C THR A 442 13.27 -11.05 -8.52
N ALA A 443 13.06 -9.84 -9.04
CA ALA A 443 12.38 -9.64 -10.32
C ALA A 443 13.10 -10.39 -11.48
N ALA A 444 14.42 -10.29 -11.54
CA ALA A 444 15.23 -10.98 -12.56
C ALA A 444 15.23 -12.50 -12.38
N ALA A 445 15.46 -12.99 -11.15
CA ALA A 445 15.59 -14.41 -10.84
C ALA A 445 14.29 -15.19 -11.09
N TYR A 446 13.14 -14.57 -10.82
CA TYR A 446 11.82 -15.16 -11.02
C TYR A 446 11.15 -14.72 -12.33
N ASN A 447 11.86 -13.96 -13.16
CA ASN A 447 11.37 -13.43 -14.43
C ASN A 447 10.01 -12.70 -14.30
N VAL A 448 9.91 -11.82 -13.29
CA VAL A 448 8.69 -11.04 -12.98
C VAL A 448 8.64 -9.80 -13.89
N PRO A 449 7.70 -9.68 -14.84
CA PRO A 449 7.75 -8.71 -15.94
C PRO A 449 7.28 -7.30 -15.54
N VAL A 450 7.90 -6.72 -14.51
CA VAL A 450 7.64 -5.33 -14.12
C VAL A 450 8.41 -4.36 -15.04
N THR A 451 7.73 -3.32 -15.51
CA THR A 451 8.39 -2.16 -16.13
C THR A 451 8.75 -1.14 -15.06
N PHE A 452 10.05 -0.98 -14.78
CA PHE A 452 10.56 0.02 -13.84
C PHE A 452 10.90 1.30 -14.60
N LEU A 453 10.21 2.41 -14.27
CA LEU A 453 10.49 3.74 -14.80
C LEU A 453 11.13 4.59 -13.71
N ILE A 454 12.39 4.97 -13.90
CA ILE A 454 13.14 5.74 -12.92
C ILE A 454 13.25 7.19 -13.39
N LEU A 455 12.71 8.12 -12.59
CA LEU A 455 12.84 9.56 -12.79
C LEU A 455 14.03 10.06 -11.97
N ARG A 456 15.18 10.26 -12.62
CA ARG A 456 16.43 10.66 -11.98
C ARG A 456 16.63 12.18 -12.05
N ASN A 457 16.49 12.86 -10.93
CA ASN A 457 16.70 14.31 -10.81
C ASN A 457 17.94 14.69 -9.97
N GLU A 458 18.72 13.70 -9.52
CA GLU A 458 19.96 13.82 -8.74
C GLU A 458 19.80 14.50 -7.37
N GLU A 459 18.58 14.47 -6.81
CA GLU A 459 18.30 15.12 -5.54
C GLU A 459 17.05 14.54 -4.82
N TYR A 460 16.95 14.83 -3.53
CA TYR A 460 15.69 14.71 -2.78
C TYR A 460 14.84 15.98 -2.94
N ALA A 461 14.29 16.22 -4.14
CA ALA A 461 13.55 17.43 -4.48
C ALA A 461 12.39 17.72 -3.52
N ILE A 462 11.68 16.69 -3.06
CA ILE A 462 10.60 16.83 -2.07
C ILE A 462 11.11 17.42 -0.75
N LEU A 463 12.30 17.04 -0.29
CA LEU A 463 12.89 17.58 0.94
C LEU A 463 13.37 19.03 0.76
N LYS A 464 13.91 19.36 -0.42
CA LYS A 464 14.24 20.75 -0.77
C LYS A 464 12.99 21.63 -0.78
N TRP A 465 11.90 21.14 -1.35
CA TRP A 465 10.61 21.84 -1.35
C TRP A 465 10.05 22.04 0.07
N PHE A 466 10.13 21.04 0.95
CA PHE A 466 9.76 21.22 2.35
C PHE A 466 10.66 22.22 3.08
N ALA A 467 11.97 22.20 2.82
CA ALA A 467 12.89 23.19 3.39
C ALA A 467 12.52 24.63 2.98
N GLU A 468 12.09 24.86 1.75
CA GLU A 468 11.57 26.15 1.29
C GLU A 468 10.30 26.57 2.03
N ILE A 469 9.31 25.68 2.17
CA ILE A 469 8.06 25.94 2.90
C ILE A 469 8.33 26.25 4.37
N GLU A 470 9.21 25.49 5.01
CA GLU A 470 9.53 25.63 6.42
C GLU A 470 10.63 26.69 6.68
N GLN A 471 11.12 27.36 5.62
CA GLN A 471 12.17 28.39 5.67
C GLN A 471 13.49 27.88 6.30
N VAL A 472 13.80 26.59 6.09
CA VAL A 472 15.04 25.96 6.52
C VAL A 472 16.10 26.13 5.42
N THR A 473 17.31 26.58 5.79
CA THR A 473 18.41 26.78 4.84
C THR A 473 19.63 25.96 5.21
N GLY A 474 20.41 25.53 4.20
CA GLY A 474 21.69 24.86 4.41
C GLY A 474 21.60 23.41 4.90
N SER A 475 20.48 22.74 4.68
CA SER A 475 20.32 21.31 5.02
C SER A 475 21.29 20.44 4.20
N PRO A 476 22.13 19.60 4.85
CA PRO A 476 23.03 18.69 4.15
C PRO A 476 22.31 17.43 3.65
N GLY A 477 22.92 16.71 2.67
CA GLY A 477 22.48 15.38 2.26
C GLY A 477 21.24 15.36 1.36
N LEU A 478 20.93 16.46 0.68
CA LEU A 478 19.77 16.57 -0.21
C LEU A 478 20.11 16.32 -1.70
N ASP A 479 21.39 16.21 -2.04
CA ASP A 479 21.86 15.94 -3.40
C ASP A 479 22.30 14.47 -3.54
N LEU A 480 22.00 13.87 -4.70
CA LEU A 480 22.28 12.46 -5.04
C LEU A 480 23.13 12.37 -6.33
N PRO A 481 24.29 12.99 -6.41
CA PRO A 481 25.06 13.04 -7.64
C PRO A 481 25.54 11.66 -8.10
N ALA A 482 25.54 11.44 -9.40
CA ALA A 482 26.12 10.26 -10.06
C ALA A 482 25.49 8.91 -9.65
N LEU A 483 24.23 8.89 -9.24
CA LEU A 483 23.50 7.65 -8.92
C LEU A 483 22.89 7.08 -10.21
N GLU A 484 23.57 6.12 -10.82
CA GLU A 484 23.18 5.49 -12.09
C GLU A 484 22.34 4.21 -11.82
N THR A 485 21.04 4.36 -11.66
CA THR A 485 20.14 3.25 -11.29
C THR A 485 20.08 2.18 -12.38
N ALA A 486 20.10 2.56 -13.65
CA ALA A 486 20.14 1.60 -14.77
C ALA A 486 21.33 0.65 -14.68
N ARG A 487 22.52 1.13 -14.29
CA ARG A 487 23.71 0.28 -14.12
C ARG A 487 23.62 -0.63 -12.91
N ILE A 488 23.03 -0.14 -11.83
CA ILE A 488 22.77 -0.93 -10.62
C ILE A 488 21.81 -2.08 -10.94
N ALA A 489 20.69 -1.79 -11.58
CA ALA A 489 19.69 -2.79 -11.96
C ALA A 489 20.24 -3.82 -12.96
N ALA A 490 21.07 -3.40 -13.92
CA ALA A 490 21.76 -4.30 -14.83
C ALA A 490 22.68 -5.29 -14.09
N GLY A 491 23.32 -4.86 -12.99
CA GLY A 491 24.11 -5.72 -12.11
C GLY A 491 23.28 -6.80 -11.40
N TYR A 492 21.98 -6.57 -11.21
CA TYR A 492 21.03 -7.56 -10.69
C TYR A 492 20.36 -8.42 -11.79
N GLY A 493 20.66 -8.17 -13.07
CA GLY A 493 20.14 -8.96 -14.18
C GLY A 493 18.93 -8.33 -14.90
N ILE A 494 18.56 -7.09 -14.56
CA ILE A 494 17.48 -6.37 -15.27
C ILE A 494 18.04 -5.76 -16.56
N GLU A 495 17.38 -6.00 -17.69
CA GLU A 495 17.69 -5.26 -18.91
C GLU A 495 17.30 -3.79 -18.75
N SER A 496 18.28 -2.89 -18.83
CA SER A 496 18.14 -1.49 -18.44
C SER A 496 18.64 -0.56 -19.53
N ARG A 497 17.95 0.56 -19.72
CA ARG A 497 18.31 1.62 -20.66
C ARG A 497 18.20 2.99 -19.98
N THR A 498 19.03 3.93 -20.40
CA THR A 498 18.88 5.35 -20.06
C THR A 498 18.40 6.08 -21.30
N ALA A 499 17.29 6.82 -21.20
CA ALA A 499 16.68 7.61 -22.26
C ALA A 499 16.80 9.10 -21.93
N GLY A 500 17.49 9.86 -22.76
CA GLY A 500 17.81 11.27 -22.52
C GLY A 500 16.95 12.25 -23.31
N THR A 501 16.13 11.77 -24.25
CA THR A 501 15.20 12.57 -25.07
C THR A 501 13.80 12.02 -25.05
N ALA A 502 12.78 12.85 -25.38
CA ALA A 502 11.40 12.41 -25.43
C ALA A 502 11.18 11.25 -26.40
N ASP A 503 11.81 11.29 -27.58
CA ASP A 503 11.73 10.22 -28.58
C ASP A 503 12.37 8.90 -28.08
N GLU A 504 13.48 8.99 -27.32
CA GLU A 504 14.08 7.82 -26.69
C GLU A 504 13.17 7.25 -25.59
N VAL A 505 12.56 8.11 -24.76
CA VAL A 505 11.62 7.69 -23.72
C VAL A 505 10.42 6.98 -24.33
N ASP A 506 9.84 7.55 -25.38
CA ASP A 506 8.71 6.98 -26.11
C ASP A 506 9.04 5.57 -26.63
N LYS A 507 10.18 5.42 -27.31
CA LYS A 507 10.63 4.15 -27.85
C LYS A 507 10.90 3.12 -26.76
N GLU A 508 11.69 3.48 -25.73
CA GLU A 508 12.11 2.53 -24.70
C GLU A 508 10.92 2.10 -23.78
N LEU A 509 9.93 2.99 -23.55
CA LEU A 509 8.70 2.63 -22.83
C LEU A 509 7.83 1.69 -23.67
N ALA A 510 7.66 1.94 -24.95
CA ALA A 510 6.93 1.05 -25.84
C ALA A 510 7.53 -0.36 -25.87
N GLU A 511 8.87 -0.46 -25.96
CA GLU A 511 9.59 -1.74 -25.94
C GLU A 511 9.47 -2.42 -24.56
N ALA A 512 9.62 -1.68 -23.46
CA ALA A 512 9.55 -2.21 -22.12
C ALA A 512 8.17 -2.78 -21.77
N LEU A 513 7.10 -2.08 -22.14
CA LEU A 513 5.72 -2.51 -21.90
C LEU A 513 5.28 -3.71 -22.78
N ALA A 514 5.95 -3.93 -23.88
CA ALA A 514 5.70 -5.08 -24.76
C ALA A 514 6.51 -6.34 -24.35
N ASP A 515 7.48 -6.21 -23.45
CA ASP A 515 8.34 -7.32 -23.04
C ASP A 515 7.66 -8.20 -21.95
N SER A 516 7.92 -9.48 -22.01
CA SER A 516 7.51 -10.47 -21.01
C SER A 516 8.55 -10.67 -19.88
N LYS A 517 9.54 -9.79 -19.79
CA LYS A 517 10.62 -9.80 -18.81
C LYS A 517 10.70 -8.49 -18.07
N PRO A 518 11.32 -8.47 -16.87
CA PRO A 518 11.51 -7.21 -16.16
C PRO A 518 12.44 -6.27 -16.96
N ARG A 519 12.02 -5.02 -17.10
CA ARG A 519 12.74 -3.96 -17.85
C ARG A 519 12.86 -2.71 -17.00
N LEU A 520 13.94 -1.96 -17.20
CA LEU A 520 14.13 -0.66 -16.56
C LEU A 520 14.45 0.42 -17.59
N VAL A 521 13.71 1.52 -17.51
CA VAL A 521 13.98 2.75 -18.26
C VAL A 521 14.30 3.85 -17.24
N GLU A 522 15.55 4.34 -17.26
CA GLU A 522 15.99 5.50 -16.46
C GLU A 522 15.96 6.76 -17.31
N VAL A 523 15.29 7.78 -16.80
CA VAL A 523 15.16 9.07 -17.49
C VAL A 523 15.75 10.16 -16.61
N PRO A 524 16.87 10.80 -17.04
CA PRO A 524 17.34 12.02 -16.42
C PRO A 524 16.31 13.14 -16.63
N VAL A 525 15.77 13.66 -15.53
CA VAL A 525 14.76 14.73 -15.57
C VAL A 525 15.27 16.00 -14.91
N GLN A 526 14.60 17.12 -15.18
CA GLN A 526 14.91 18.39 -14.53
C GLN A 526 14.88 18.27 -13.00
N PRO A 527 15.81 18.90 -12.27
CA PRO A 527 15.73 19.06 -10.83
C PRO A 527 14.46 19.80 -10.39
N GLY A 528 14.10 19.63 -9.12
CA GLY A 528 12.95 20.29 -8.50
C GLY A 528 11.70 19.42 -8.47
N MET A 529 10.60 20.04 -7.99
CA MET A 529 9.29 19.42 -7.92
C MET A 529 8.57 19.51 -9.25
N ASN A 530 8.07 18.40 -9.76
CA ASN A 530 7.20 18.35 -10.93
C ASN A 530 5.74 18.51 -10.47
N LEU A 531 5.34 19.74 -10.17
CA LEU A 531 4.01 20.03 -9.64
C LEU A 531 2.91 20.07 -10.73
N PHE A 532 3.30 20.31 -11.99
CA PHE A 532 2.38 20.47 -13.13
C PHE A 532 2.92 19.80 -14.37
#